data_f4b45f1244e3b7ca7a7982012b747ff1
#
_entry.id   f4b45f1244e3b7ca7a7982012b747ff1
#
_cell.length_a   1.000
_cell.length_b   1.000
_cell.length_c   1.000
_cell.angle_alpha   90.00
_cell.angle_beta   90.00
_cell.angle_gamma   90.00
#
_symmetry.space_group_name_H-M   'P 1'
#
loop_
_entity.id
_entity.type
_entity.pdbx_description
1 polymer ?
#
loop_
_entity_poly.entity_id
_entity_poly.type
_entity_poly.pdbx_seq_one_letter_code
_entity_poly.pdbx_strand_id
1 'polypeptide(L)'
;ESDRMTELVEELLDISKIDMGRQRLTLSETDIRELLYDGIRAVEPIAAGGITIVPDFPEEPVMVSCDDTQLRRAVTNILSNGVRYAHSQLHLTCRADKRHVTIRIQDDGDGIAEEDLPHIFDRFYMGKSGKSGIGLALTKEIIHLHKGTIRAYNGDSGAVFEITLPAGR
;
A
#
# COMPACT_ATOMS: atom_id res chain seq x y z
N GLU A 1 -13.98 11.04 15.03
CA GLU A 1 -13.28 9.98 15.78
C GLU A 1 -14.02 8.66 15.80
N SER A 2 -15.34 8.67 15.82
CA SER A 2 -16.11 7.42 15.73
C SER A 2 -15.83 6.67 14.42
N ASP A 3 -15.59 7.39 13.32
CA ASP A 3 -15.25 6.79 12.04
C ASP A 3 -13.90 6.08 12.08
N ARG A 4 -12.94 6.68 12.78
CA ARG A 4 -11.62 6.08 12.94
C ARG A 4 -11.69 4.81 13.77
N MET A 5 -12.48 4.82 14.83
CA MET A 5 -12.65 3.63 15.66
C MET A 5 -13.33 2.51 14.88
N THR A 6 -14.32 2.84 14.05
CA THR A 6 -14.98 1.88 13.18
C THR A 6 -13.99 1.27 12.20
N GLU A 7 -13.13 2.11 11.58
CA GLU A 7 -12.08 1.63 10.67
C GLU A 7 -11.11 0.68 11.35
N LEU A 8 -10.68 1.00 12.57
CA LEU A 8 -9.76 0.16 13.33
C LEU A 8 -10.38 -1.19 13.66
N VAL A 9 -11.66 -1.18 14.06
CA VAL A 9 -12.38 -2.43 14.35
C VAL A 9 -12.51 -3.28 13.09
N GLU A 10 -12.86 -2.67 11.96
CA GLU A 10 -12.97 -3.39 10.70
C GLU A 10 -11.64 -4.00 10.27
N GLU A 11 -10.54 -3.25 10.39
CA GLU A 11 -9.20 -3.75 10.07
C GLU A 11 -8.83 -4.91 10.98
N LEU A 12 -9.14 -4.82 12.25
CA LEU A 12 -8.89 -5.88 13.22
C LEU A 12 -9.63 -7.16 12.86
N LEU A 13 -10.90 -7.03 12.50
CA LEU A 13 -11.71 -8.17 12.08
C LEU A 13 -11.16 -8.81 10.81
N ASP A 14 -10.69 -8.00 9.86
CA ASP A 14 -10.12 -8.50 8.60
C ASP A 14 -8.80 -9.24 8.85
N ILE A 15 -7.93 -8.70 9.71
CA ILE A 15 -6.70 -9.38 10.09
C ILE A 15 -7.00 -10.71 10.78
N SER A 16 -7.98 -10.72 11.66
CA SER A 16 -8.42 -11.93 12.36
C SER A 16 -8.92 -12.99 11.38
N LYS A 17 -9.67 -12.60 10.35
CA LYS A 17 -10.13 -13.53 9.32
C LYS A 17 -8.97 -14.14 8.55
N ILE A 18 -7.97 -13.34 8.19
CA ILE A 18 -6.78 -13.81 7.50
C ILE A 18 -6.02 -14.83 8.37
N ASP A 19 -5.80 -14.50 9.64
CA ASP A 19 -5.11 -15.38 10.59
C ASP A 19 -5.80 -16.73 10.75
N MET A 20 -7.12 -16.73 10.74
CA MET A 20 -7.90 -17.95 10.90
C MET A 20 -8.03 -18.75 9.60
N GLY A 21 -7.37 -18.29 8.52
CA GLY A 21 -7.42 -18.94 7.22
C GLY A 21 -8.79 -18.86 6.55
N ARG A 22 -9.65 -17.97 7.01
CA ARG A 22 -11.00 -17.79 6.46
C ARG A 22 -11.03 -16.88 5.24
N GLN A 23 -10.02 -16.03 5.11
CA GLN A 23 -9.93 -15.12 3.97
C GLN A 23 -9.36 -15.86 2.78
N ARG A 24 -10.16 -15.98 1.72
CA ARG A 24 -9.71 -16.52 0.45
C ARG A 24 -9.76 -15.43 -0.60
N LEU A 25 -8.78 -15.47 -1.50
CA LEU A 25 -8.73 -14.53 -2.60
C LEU A 25 -9.70 -14.94 -3.71
N THR A 26 -10.44 -13.97 -4.22
CA THR A 26 -11.23 -14.13 -5.43
C THR A 26 -10.43 -13.52 -6.57
N LEU A 27 -9.69 -14.36 -7.30
CA LEU A 27 -8.75 -13.92 -8.30
C LEU A 27 -9.43 -13.52 -9.61
N SER A 28 -8.97 -12.43 -10.20
CA SER A 28 -9.36 -12.00 -11.55
C SER A 28 -8.16 -11.41 -12.24
N GLU A 29 -8.13 -11.46 -13.57
CA GLU A 29 -7.10 -10.80 -14.36
C GLU A 29 -7.32 -9.29 -14.28
N THR A 30 -6.35 -8.58 -13.73
CA THR A 30 -6.47 -7.15 -13.44
C THR A 30 -5.28 -6.40 -14.03
N ASP A 31 -5.57 -5.30 -14.71
CA ASP A 31 -4.52 -4.37 -15.12
C ASP A 31 -4.12 -3.54 -13.90
N ILE A 32 -2.91 -3.77 -13.41
CA ILE A 32 -2.40 -3.10 -12.21
C ILE A 32 -2.40 -1.58 -12.37
N ARG A 33 -2.19 -1.06 -13.59
CA ARG A 33 -2.22 0.38 -13.82
C ARG A 33 -3.59 0.98 -13.46
N GLU A 34 -4.67 0.31 -13.85
CA GLU A 34 -6.02 0.76 -13.53
C GLU A 34 -6.29 0.70 -12.04
N LEU A 35 -5.83 -0.35 -11.40
CA LEU A 35 -5.95 -0.50 -9.94
C LEU A 35 -5.21 0.62 -9.22
N LEU A 36 -4.02 0.99 -9.70
CA LEU A 36 -3.24 2.08 -9.11
C LEU A 36 -3.92 3.44 -9.33
N TYR A 37 -4.50 3.67 -10.50
CA TYR A 37 -5.27 4.89 -10.75
C TYR A 37 -6.50 4.98 -9.84
N ASP A 38 -7.17 3.86 -9.60
CA ASP A 38 -8.29 3.83 -8.65
C ASP A 38 -7.84 4.23 -7.24
N GLY A 39 -6.66 3.74 -6.82
CA GLY A 39 -6.08 4.11 -5.54
C GLY A 39 -5.76 5.60 -5.46
N ILE A 40 -5.21 6.16 -6.54
CA ILE A 40 -4.92 7.59 -6.62
C ILE A 40 -6.22 8.39 -6.48
N ARG A 41 -7.26 8.02 -7.20
CA ARG A 41 -8.56 8.70 -7.10
C ARG A 41 -9.12 8.64 -5.70
N ALA A 42 -8.93 7.52 -5.02
CA ALA A 42 -9.44 7.34 -3.65
C ALA A 42 -8.77 8.29 -2.65
N VAL A 43 -7.51 8.68 -2.87
CA VAL A 43 -6.77 9.56 -1.95
C VAL A 43 -6.70 11.01 -2.41
N GLU A 44 -7.19 11.33 -3.61
CA GLU A 44 -7.23 12.72 -4.11
C GLU A 44 -7.86 13.71 -3.14
N PRO A 45 -8.98 13.40 -2.47
CA PRO A 45 -9.55 14.35 -1.52
C PRO A 45 -8.61 14.69 -0.37
N ILE A 46 -7.78 13.74 0.07
CA ILE A 46 -6.78 14.00 1.12
C ILE A 46 -5.61 14.80 0.54
N ALA A 47 -5.21 14.48 -0.68
CA ALA A 47 -4.08 15.12 -1.35
C ALA A 47 -4.39 16.57 -1.77
N ALA A 48 -5.67 16.94 -1.89
CA ALA A 48 -6.10 18.28 -2.31
C ALA A 48 -5.56 19.40 -1.42
N GLY A 49 -5.04 19.06 -0.23
CA GLY A 49 -4.41 20.02 0.67
C GLY A 49 -3.00 20.45 0.27
N GLY A 50 -2.49 20.03 -0.88
CA GLY A 50 -1.19 20.48 -1.38
C GLY A 50 -0.23 19.40 -1.81
N ILE A 51 -0.66 18.13 -1.85
CA ILE A 51 0.18 17.02 -2.27
C ILE A 51 -0.11 16.68 -3.73
N THR A 52 0.93 16.68 -4.55
CA THR A 52 0.84 16.26 -5.95
C THR A 52 1.21 14.79 -6.06
N ILE A 53 0.36 14.01 -6.69
CA ILE A 53 0.62 12.59 -6.93
C ILE A 53 1.11 12.44 -8.37
N VAL A 54 2.29 11.86 -8.54
CA VAL A 54 2.95 11.73 -9.84
C VAL A 54 3.03 10.24 -10.22
N PRO A 55 2.15 9.76 -11.09
CA PRO A 55 2.23 8.38 -11.58
C PRO A 55 3.25 8.25 -12.71
N ASP A 56 3.94 7.11 -12.74
CA ASP A 56 4.87 6.76 -13.80
C ASP A 56 4.71 5.27 -14.09
N PHE A 57 3.85 4.96 -15.05
CA PHE A 57 3.46 3.59 -15.39
C PHE A 57 3.83 3.27 -16.83
N PRO A 58 4.00 1.97 -17.15
CA PRO A 58 4.21 1.55 -18.53
C PRO A 58 3.01 1.93 -19.41
N GLU A 59 3.24 2.10 -20.71
CA GLU A 59 2.17 2.38 -21.65
C GLU A 59 1.27 1.17 -21.87
N GLU A 60 1.82 -0.04 -21.75
CA GLU A 60 1.08 -1.27 -21.98
C GLU A 60 0.44 -1.80 -20.71
N PRO A 61 -0.65 -2.57 -20.82
CA PRO A 61 -1.28 -3.15 -19.66
C PRO A 61 -0.33 -4.06 -18.85
N VAL A 62 -0.45 -4.01 -17.55
CA VAL A 62 0.32 -4.85 -16.62
C VAL A 62 -0.67 -5.79 -15.93
N MET A 63 -0.86 -6.97 -16.52
CA MET A 63 -1.88 -7.92 -16.07
C MET A 63 -1.35 -8.81 -14.94
N VAL A 64 -2.11 -8.89 -13.87
CA VAL A 64 -1.82 -9.76 -12.73
C VAL A 64 -3.10 -10.46 -12.31
N SER A 65 -3.01 -11.75 -12.02
CA SER A 65 -4.12 -12.47 -11.40
C SER A 65 -4.13 -12.15 -9.91
N CYS A 66 -5.12 -11.41 -9.48
CA CYS A 66 -5.19 -10.93 -8.10
C CYS A 66 -6.64 -10.75 -7.66
N ASP A 67 -6.82 -10.62 -6.35
CA ASP A 67 -8.08 -10.15 -5.78
C ASP A 67 -8.06 -8.62 -5.84
N ASP A 68 -8.73 -8.06 -6.83
CA ASP A 68 -8.65 -6.64 -7.11
C ASP A 68 -9.16 -5.78 -5.96
N THR A 69 -10.18 -6.23 -5.26
CA THR A 69 -10.73 -5.51 -4.10
C THR A 69 -9.72 -5.44 -2.96
N GLN A 70 -9.11 -6.58 -2.63
CA GLN A 70 -8.13 -6.64 -1.54
C GLN A 70 -6.85 -5.91 -1.90
N LEU A 71 -6.36 -6.10 -3.12
CA LEU A 71 -5.12 -5.44 -3.54
C LEU A 71 -5.31 -3.93 -3.64
N ARG A 72 -6.47 -3.47 -4.11
CA ARG A 72 -6.80 -2.04 -4.14
C ARG A 72 -6.81 -1.46 -2.73
N ARG A 73 -7.34 -2.21 -1.77
CA ARG A 73 -7.34 -1.80 -0.38
C ARG A 73 -5.93 -1.63 0.16
N ALA A 74 -5.05 -2.60 -0.12
CA ALA A 74 -3.65 -2.56 0.30
C ALA A 74 -2.93 -1.34 -0.28
N VAL A 75 -3.09 -1.10 -1.59
CA VAL A 75 -2.48 0.04 -2.27
C VAL A 75 -3.02 1.36 -1.72
N THR A 76 -4.31 1.46 -1.52
CA THR A 76 -4.94 2.67 -0.99
C THR A 76 -4.43 2.99 0.41
N ASN A 77 -4.23 1.98 1.25
CA ASN A 77 -3.66 2.17 2.58
C ASN A 77 -2.25 2.78 2.51
N ILE A 78 -1.41 2.29 1.59
CA ILE A 78 -0.06 2.83 1.43
C ILE A 78 -0.10 4.24 0.85
N LEU A 79 -0.95 4.49 -0.14
CA LEU A 79 -1.09 5.83 -0.74
C LEU A 79 -1.59 6.84 0.29
N SER A 80 -2.58 6.47 1.08
CA SER A 80 -3.10 7.32 2.15
C SER A 80 -2.01 7.67 3.15
N ASN A 81 -1.21 6.68 3.53
CA ASN A 81 -0.06 6.88 4.41
C ASN A 81 0.95 7.84 3.77
N GLY A 82 1.27 7.64 2.50
CA GLY A 82 2.22 8.49 1.77
C GLY A 82 1.75 9.94 1.67
N VAL A 83 0.48 10.16 1.35
CA VAL A 83 -0.09 11.52 1.29
C VAL A 83 0.03 12.20 2.65
N ARG A 84 -0.19 11.46 3.72
CA ARG A 84 -0.15 12.01 5.08
C ARG A 84 1.24 12.48 5.49
N TYR A 85 2.29 11.80 5.03
CA TYR A 85 3.67 12.11 5.41
C TYR A 85 4.43 12.92 4.37
N ALA A 86 3.93 13.03 3.16
CA ALA A 86 4.59 13.80 2.11
C ALA A 86 4.61 15.30 2.45
N HIS A 87 5.66 15.98 2.03
CA HIS A 87 5.72 17.43 2.12
C HIS A 87 5.02 18.09 0.93
N SER A 88 5.23 17.56 -0.29
CA SER A 88 4.65 18.15 -1.50
C SER A 88 4.31 17.13 -2.59
N GLN A 89 5.00 15.99 -2.65
CA GLN A 89 4.85 15.04 -3.74
C GLN A 89 4.84 13.60 -3.28
N LEU A 90 4.07 12.80 -3.99
CA LEU A 90 4.04 11.36 -3.84
C LEU A 90 4.26 10.76 -5.23
N HIS A 91 5.36 10.02 -5.40
CA HIS A 91 5.66 9.35 -6.65
C HIS A 91 5.21 7.91 -6.58
N LEU A 92 4.51 7.49 -7.63
CA LEU A 92 3.99 6.14 -7.74
C LEU A 92 4.47 5.53 -9.04
N THR A 93 5.37 4.55 -8.96
CA THR A 93 5.90 3.89 -10.14
C THR A 93 5.43 2.45 -10.21
N CYS A 94 5.30 1.95 -11.44
CA CYS A 94 4.97 0.56 -11.70
C CYS A 94 5.92 0.07 -12.80
N ARG A 95 6.55 -1.07 -12.56
CA ARG A 95 7.44 -1.70 -13.54
C ARG A 95 7.13 -3.18 -13.58
N ALA A 96 7.28 -3.77 -14.74
CA ALA A 96 7.02 -5.20 -14.93
C ALA A 96 8.13 -5.83 -15.76
N ASP A 97 8.52 -7.03 -15.36
CA ASP A 97 9.35 -7.91 -16.17
C ASP A 97 8.61 -9.25 -16.32
N LYS A 98 9.30 -10.28 -16.84
CA LYS A 98 8.66 -11.57 -17.08
C LYS A 98 8.22 -12.30 -15.81
N ARG A 99 8.82 -11.98 -14.67
CA ARG A 99 8.62 -12.69 -13.40
C ARG A 99 7.87 -11.88 -12.36
N HIS A 100 8.06 -10.58 -12.37
CA HIS A 100 7.58 -9.73 -11.28
C HIS A 100 6.98 -8.43 -11.76
N VAL A 101 6.03 -7.94 -10.98
CA VAL A 101 5.53 -6.57 -11.08
C VAL A 101 5.96 -5.87 -9.80
N THR A 102 6.61 -4.72 -9.94
CA THR A 102 7.07 -3.92 -8.82
C THR A 102 6.32 -2.60 -8.78
N ILE A 103 5.72 -2.31 -7.63
CA ILE A 103 5.02 -1.04 -7.39
C ILE A 103 5.82 -0.33 -6.31
N ARG A 104 6.23 0.91 -6.59
CA ARG A 104 6.99 1.70 -5.63
C ARG A 104 6.25 2.99 -5.34
N ILE A 105 6.07 3.29 -4.07
CA ILE A 105 5.38 4.49 -3.59
C ILE A 105 6.38 5.25 -2.72
N GLN A 106 6.78 6.44 -3.18
CA GLN A 106 7.79 7.25 -2.51
C GLN A 106 7.23 8.63 -2.20
N ASP A 107 7.28 9.01 -0.91
CA ASP A 107 6.97 10.38 -0.51
C ASP A 107 8.25 11.23 -0.44
N ASP A 108 8.07 12.53 -0.27
CA ASP A 108 9.18 13.47 -0.08
C ASP A 108 9.17 14.04 1.34
N GLY A 109 8.68 13.28 2.29
CA GLY A 109 8.62 13.69 3.70
C GLY A 109 9.91 13.41 4.45
N ASP A 110 9.79 13.38 5.76
CA ASP A 110 10.95 13.22 6.65
C ASP A 110 11.50 11.79 6.70
N GLY A 111 10.82 10.85 6.07
CA GLY A 111 11.20 9.44 6.14
C GLY A 111 10.69 8.78 7.42
N ILE A 112 11.12 7.54 7.62
CA ILE A 112 10.74 6.73 8.77
C ILE A 112 11.93 6.67 9.72
N ALA A 113 11.68 6.86 11.02
CA ALA A 113 12.75 6.75 12.02
C ALA A 113 13.36 5.33 11.95
N GLU A 114 14.68 5.24 12.04
CA GLU A 114 15.37 3.94 11.93
C GLU A 114 14.86 2.93 12.94
N GLU A 115 14.54 3.36 14.14
CA GLU A 115 13.99 2.49 15.19
C GLU A 115 12.60 1.96 14.85
N ASP A 116 11.84 2.67 14.02
CA ASP A 116 10.49 2.27 13.62
C ASP A 116 10.49 1.31 12.42
N LEU A 117 11.48 1.42 11.53
CA LEU A 117 11.53 0.64 10.28
C LEU A 117 11.29 -0.87 10.46
N PRO A 118 11.94 -1.55 11.44
CA PRO A 118 11.72 -2.98 11.61
C PRO A 118 10.32 -3.35 12.07
N HIS A 119 9.55 -2.38 12.55
CA HIS A 119 8.27 -2.62 13.23
C HIS A 119 7.05 -2.07 12.51
N ILE A 120 7.21 -1.33 11.42
CA ILE A 120 6.09 -0.61 10.81
C ILE A 120 4.99 -1.52 10.28
N PHE A 121 5.30 -2.80 10.01
CA PHE A 121 4.31 -3.79 9.58
C PHE A 121 3.82 -4.66 10.74
N ASP A 122 4.32 -4.46 11.94
CA ASP A 122 3.85 -5.19 13.11
C ASP A 122 2.45 -4.70 13.49
N ARG A 123 1.65 -5.63 13.99
CA ARG A 123 0.28 -5.29 14.42
C ARG A 123 0.34 -4.36 15.62
N PHE A 124 -0.52 -3.35 15.59
CA PHE A 124 -0.68 -2.39 16.69
C PHE A 124 0.56 -1.55 16.99
N TYR A 125 1.60 -1.65 16.17
CA TYR A 125 2.78 -0.82 16.39
C TYR A 125 2.45 0.65 16.13
N MET A 126 2.82 1.51 17.07
CA MET A 126 2.68 2.95 16.96
C MET A 126 4.07 3.58 17.01
N GLY A 127 4.53 4.10 15.88
CA GLY A 127 5.81 4.78 15.83
C GLY A 127 5.76 6.16 16.49
N LYS A 128 6.80 6.95 16.29
CA LYS A 128 6.90 8.31 16.85
C LYS A 128 5.74 9.23 16.47
N SER A 129 5.09 8.95 15.35
CA SER A 129 3.93 9.72 14.91
C SER A 129 2.66 9.43 15.71
N GLY A 130 2.68 8.40 16.55
CA GLY A 130 1.52 7.99 17.34
C GLY A 130 0.40 7.35 16.53
N LYS A 131 0.67 6.90 15.31
CA LYS A 131 -0.34 6.29 14.44
C LYS A 131 -0.32 4.78 14.54
N SER A 132 -1.51 4.19 14.45
CA SER A 132 -1.69 2.74 14.51
C SER A 132 -1.04 2.07 13.29
N GLY A 133 -0.35 0.95 13.51
CA GLY A 133 0.22 0.12 12.47
C GLY A 133 -0.73 -0.92 11.89
N ILE A 134 -2.02 -0.88 12.26
CA ILE A 134 -3.00 -1.89 11.82
C ILE A 134 -3.13 -1.90 10.29
N GLY A 135 -3.24 -0.73 9.68
CA GLY A 135 -3.37 -0.62 8.22
C GLY A 135 -2.20 -1.21 7.45
N LEU A 136 -0.98 -1.01 7.93
CA LEU A 136 0.22 -1.55 7.29
C LEU A 136 0.37 -3.04 7.53
N ALA A 137 0.00 -3.53 8.71
CA ALA A 137 -0.01 -4.97 9.00
C ALA A 137 -0.99 -5.70 8.08
N LEU A 138 -2.20 -5.17 7.91
CA LEU A 138 -3.18 -5.72 7.00
C LEU A 138 -2.67 -5.69 5.56
N THR A 139 -2.06 -4.59 5.15
CA THR A 139 -1.47 -4.45 3.82
C THR A 139 -0.46 -5.56 3.56
N LYS A 140 0.44 -5.81 4.50
CA LYS A 140 1.43 -6.88 4.39
C LYS A 140 0.76 -8.25 4.26
N GLU A 141 -0.26 -8.53 5.05
CA GLU A 141 -0.99 -9.80 4.96
C GLU A 141 -1.65 -9.98 3.59
N ILE A 142 -2.27 -8.93 3.06
CA ILE A 142 -2.88 -8.99 1.73
C ILE A 142 -1.82 -9.30 0.66
N ILE A 143 -0.68 -8.62 0.72
CA ILE A 143 0.41 -8.85 -0.25
C ILE A 143 0.94 -10.29 -0.13
N HIS A 144 1.10 -10.81 1.10
CA HIS A 144 1.55 -12.18 1.32
C HIS A 144 0.54 -13.20 0.78
N LEU A 145 -0.77 -12.95 0.92
CA LEU A 145 -1.80 -13.81 0.34
C LEU A 145 -1.65 -13.90 -1.18
N HIS A 146 -1.16 -12.85 -1.82
CA HIS A 146 -0.90 -12.81 -3.26
C HIS A 146 0.47 -13.39 -3.63
N LYS A 147 1.18 -13.98 -2.67
CA LYS A 147 2.54 -14.52 -2.85
C LYS A 147 3.55 -13.44 -3.23
N GLY A 148 3.25 -12.21 -2.84
CA GLY A 148 4.14 -11.09 -3.04
C GLY A 148 4.91 -10.73 -1.78
N THR A 149 5.72 -9.70 -1.88
CA THR A 149 6.48 -9.14 -0.77
C THR A 149 6.27 -7.63 -0.71
N ILE A 150 6.42 -7.08 0.48
CA ILE A 150 6.41 -5.64 0.70
C ILE A 150 7.58 -5.28 1.60
N ARG A 151 8.25 -4.20 1.29
CA ARG A 151 9.30 -3.65 2.15
C ARG A 151 9.20 -2.14 2.18
N ALA A 152 9.78 -1.56 3.22
CA ALA A 152 9.87 -0.11 3.35
C ALA A 152 11.28 0.27 3.73
N TYR A 153 11.74 1.40 3.22
CA TYR A 153 13.07 1.93 3.51
C TYR A 153 13.06 3.44 3.26
N ASN A 154 14.08 4.10 3.72
CA ASN A 154 14.26 5.52 3.41
C ASN A 154 15.03 5.67 2.10
N GLY A 155 14.45 6.42 1.17
CA GLY A 155 15.10 6.77 -0.09
C GLY A 155 15.89 8.08 0.02
N ASP A 156 16.20 8.66 -1.12
CA ASP A 156 16.94 9.94 -1.17
C ASP A 156 16.13 11.08 -0.57
N SER A 157 14.82 11.01 -0.68
CA SER A 157 13.92 11.97 -0.06
C SER A 157 12.66 11.25 0.40
N GLY A 158 12.51 11.08 1.71
CA GLY A 158 11.32 10.47 2.29
C GLY A 158 11.33 8.95 2.29
N ALA A 159 10.18 8.38 2.61
CA ALA A 159 10.01 6.94 2.73
C ALA A 159 9.60 6.30 1.40
N VAL A 160 10.05 5.07 1.19
CA VAL A 160 9.69 4.27 0.02
C VAL A 160 9.02 2.99 0.50
N PHE A 161 7.86 2.69 -0.07
CA PHE A 161 7.20 1.39 0.08
C PHE A 161 7.25 0.68 -1.27
N GLU A 162 7.75 -0.55 -1.26
CA GLU A 162 7.93 -1.31 -2.48
C GLU A 162 7.22 -2.65 -2.38
N ILE A 163 6.29 -2.87 -3.30
CA ILE A 163 5.51 -4.11 -3.42
C ILE A 163 6.02 -4.87 -4.62
N THR A 164 6.30 -6.15 -4.46
CA THR A 164 6.64 -7.04 -5.56
C THR A 164 5.61 -8.17 -5.63
N LEU A 165 5.01 -8.33 -6.79
CA LEU A 165 4.01 -9.36 -7.04
C LEU A 165 4.49 -10.29 -8.15
N PRO A 166 4.08 -11.59 -8.13
CA PRO A 166 4.34 -12.46 -9.28
C PRO A 166 3.65 -11.89 -10.52
N ALA A 167 4.34 -11.89 -11.64
CA ALA A 167 3.77 -11.42 -12.89
C ALA A 167 2.68 -12.38 -13.37
N GLY A 168 1.66 -11.84 -14.02
CA GLY A 168 0.66 -12.62 -14.72
C GLY A 168 1.27 -13.34 -15.92
N ARG A 169 0.61 -14.37 -16.39
CA ARG A 169 1.02 -15.10 -17.56
C ARG A 169 0.36 -14.60 -18.82
#